data_56b0732d2f9dfe518ef4eaf04131d893
#
_entry.id   56b0732d2f9dfe518ef4eaf04131d893
#
_cell.length_a   1.000
_cell.length_b   1.000
_cell.length_c   1.000
_cell.angle_alpha   90.00
_cell.angle_beta   90.00
_cell.angle_gamma   90.00
#
_symmetry.space_group_name_H-M   'P 1'
#
loop_
_entity.id
_entity.type
_entity.pdbx_description
1 polymer ?
#
loop_
_entity_poly.entity_id
_entity_poly.type
_entity_poly.pdbx_seq_one_letter_code
_entity_poly.pdbx_strand_id
1 'polypeptide(L)'
;MTCALETQTNEDHKTASDSFLNDIRGSVILLHGVFEPSVFDVVKSGNGNELFVMEGRPSLESAQTTCRELLRRQIKPTLIADNMAGFLFYRNLVKEVWLAYQAVDEPGALCPIGSLIVGVLAKRHNVPVYVYPASKESRLMGGQKDIFYFKGIKVAPQNIKGYVPLVEWLPKKYITEIRKS
;
A
#
# COMPACT_ATOMS: atom_id res chain seq x y z
N MET A 1 -8.49 -38.38 -18.28
CA MET A 1 -7.04 -38.17 -18.04
C MET A 1 -6.64 -36.70 -17.77
N THR A 2 -7.57 -35.78 -17.73
CA THR A 2 -7.34 -34.32 -17.55
C THR A 2 -7.39 -33.84 -16.09
N CYS A 3 -7.99 -34.58 -15.18
CA CYS A 3 -8.18 -34.12 -13.78
C CYS A 3 -6.95 -34.23 -12.87
N ALA A 4 -5.98 -35.08 -13.21
CA ALA A 4 -4.79 -35.30 -12.38
C ALA A 4 -3.69 -34.25 -12.59
N LEU A 5 -3.62 -33.63 -13.77
CA LEU A 5 -2.64 -32.59 -14.09
C LEU A 5 -2.99 -31.22 -13.50
N GLU A 6 -4.29 -30.89 -13.37
CA GLU A 6 -4.74 -29.64 -12.75
C GLU A 6 -4.57 -29.66 -11.22
N THR A 7 -4.68 -30.81 -10.58
CA THR A 7 -4.46 -30.94 -9.13
C THR A 7 -2.99 -30.82 -8.75
N GLN A 8 -2.05 -31.38 -9.53
CA GLN A 8 -0.61 -31.25 -9.27
C GLN A 8 -0.11 -29.81 -9.42
N THR A 9 -0.52 -29.09 -10.46
CA THR A 9 -0.14 -27.68 -10.64
C THR A 9 -0.66 -26.78 -9.52
N ASN A 10 -1.84 -27.04 -8.96
CA ASN A 10 -2.39 -26.28 -7.84
C ASN A 10 -1.68 -26.54 -6.51
N GLU A 11 -1.22 -27.75 -6.26
CA GLU A 11 -0.45 -28.09 -5.05
C GLU A 11 0.96 -27.51 -5.10
N ASP A 12 1.63 -27.53 -6.25
CA ASP A 12 2.95 -26.95 -6.44
C ASP A 12 2.93 -25.41 -6.32
N HIS A 13 1.91 -24.75 -6.85
CA HIS A 13 1.72 -23.31 -6.66
C HIS A 13 1.40 -22.92 -5.21
N LYS A 14 0.66 -23.74 -4.48
CA LYS A 14 0.32 -23.52 -3.08
C LYS A 14 1.56 -23.65 -2.18
N THR A 15 2.38 -24.68 -2.38
CA THR A 15 3.62 -24.89 -1.61
C THR A 15 4.66 -23.83 -1.89
N ALA A 16 4.84 -23.38 -3.14
CA ALA A 16 5.78 -22.32 -3.50
C ALA A 16 5.35 -20.97 -2.92
N SER A 17 4.05 -20.63 -2.96
CA SER A 17 3.55 -19.40 -2.37
C SER A 17 3.63 -19.37 -0.85
N ASP A 18 3.38 -20.50 -0.18
CA ASP A 18 3.50 -20.61 1.27
C ASP A 18 4.97 -20.55 1.74
N SER A 19 5.91 -21.11 0.97
CA SER A 19 7.35 -20.98 1.22
C SER A 19 7.79 -19.53 1.15
N PHE A 20 7.48 -18.81 0.05
CA PHE A 20 7.82 -17.41 -0.10
C PHE A 20 7.24 -16.55 1.03
N LEU A 21 5.98 -16.76 1.43
CA LEU A 21 5.35 -16.01 2.50
C LEU A 21 6.00 -16.28 3.88
N ASN A 22 6.52 -17.47 4.11
CA ASN A 22 7.23 -17.77 5.34
C ASN A 22 8.60 -17.07 5.38
N ASP A 23 9.30 -17.00 4.25
CA ASP A 23 10.62 -16.35 4.15
C ASP A 23 10.56 -14.84 4.42
N ILE A 24 9.45 -14.19 4.06
CA ILE A 24 9.25 -12.73 4.27
C ILE A 24 8.48 -12.38 5.54
N ARG A 25 8.22 -13.34 6.42
CA ARG A 25 7.43 -13.13 7.64
C ARG A 25 8.07 -12.09 8.54
N GLY A 26 7.32 -11.02 8.87
CA GLY A 26 7.79 -9.93 9.72
C GLY A 26 8.93 -9.10 9.11
N SER A 27 9.08 -9.11 7.77
CA SER A 27 10.08 -8.32 7.07
C SER A 27 9.50 -7.26 6.12
N VAL A 28 8.18 -7.27 5.91
CA VAL A 28 7.53 -6.37 4.96
C VAL A 28 7.37 -4.96 5.52
N ILE A 29 7.89 -3.98 4.80
CA ILE A 29 7.54 -2.57 4.96
C ILE A 29 6.43 -2.25 3.96
N LEU A 30 5.23 -1.93 4.47
CA LEU A 30 4.07 -1.60 3.65
C LEU A 30 4.02 -0.10 3.38
N LEU A 31 4.11 0.30 2.11
CA LEU A 31 4.10 1.70 1.68
C LEU A 31 2.77 2.07 1.03
N HIS A 32 2.23 3.24 1.41
CA HIS A 32 1.03 3.81 0.78
C HIS A 32 1.16 5.31 0.59
N GLY A 33 1.04 5.75 -0.65
CA GLY A 33 1.13 7.15 -1.05
C GLY A 33 2.37 7.45 -1.91
N VAL A 34 2.56 8.73 -2.20
CA VAL A 34 3.69 9.26 -3.00
C VAL A 34 4.59 10.07 -2.08
N PHE A 35 5.73 9.50 -1.74
CA PHE A 35 6.67 10.05 -0.77
C PHE A 35 7.62 11.06 -1.38
N GLU A 36 8.12 11.99 -0.58
CA GLU A 36 9.28 12.78 -0.92
C GLU A 36 10.48 11.85 -1.21
N PRO A 37 11.27 12.10 -2.28
CA PRO A 37 12.36 11.21 -2.67
C PRO A 37 13.40 10.93 -1.57
N SER A 38 13.70 11.92 -0.72
CA SER A 38 14.61 11.80 0.43
C SER A 38 14.20 10.72 1.44
N VAL A 39 12.91 10.39 1.53
CA VAL A 39 12.39 9.34 2.41
C VAL A 39 13.03 7.98 2.10
N PHE A 40 13.36 7.74 0.83
CA PHE A 40 13.95 6.47 0.42
C PHE A 40 15.46 6.38 0.64
N ASP A 41 16.13 7.47 1.02
CA ASP A 41 17.56 7.46 1.33
C ASP A 41 17.87 6.67 2.62
N VAL A 42 16.84 6.51 3.49
CA VAL A 42 16.93 5.66 4.69
C VAL A 42 16.74 4.18 4.39
N VAL A 43 16.22 3.84 3.21
CA VAL A 43 16.04 2.45 2.77
C VAL A 43 17.36 1.94 2.23
N LYS A 44 18.17 1.33 3.08
CA LYS A 44 19.42 0.69 2.63
C LYS A 44 19.10 -0.64 1.96
N SER A 45 19.55 -0.80 0.73
CA SER A 45 19.55 -2.09 0.05
C SER A 45 20.28 -3.13 0.91
N GLY A 46 19.64 -4.26 1.18
CA GLY A 46 20.29 -5.38 1.87
C GLY A 46 19.95 -5.58 3.34
N ASN A 47 19.03 -4.82 3.93
CA ASN A 47 18.61 -5.03 5.33
C ASN A 47 17.59 -6.18 5.52
N GLY A 48 17.36 -7.02 4.51
CA GLY A 48 16.40 -8.13 4.58
C GLY A 48 14.93 -7.70 4.66
N ASN A 49 14.64 -6.42 4.41
CA ASN A 49 13.27 -5.92 4.37
C ASN A 49 12.72 -5.96 2.95
N GLU A 50 11.48 -6.45 2.81
CA GLU A 50 10.73 -6.45 1.57
C GLU A 50 9.83 -5.21 1.48
N LEU A 51 9.92 -4.46 0.39
CA LEU A 51 9.07 -3.28 0.20
C LEU A 51 7.81 -3.64 -0.60
N PHE A 52 6.67 -3.50 0.03
CA PHE A 52 5.37 -3.70 -0.60
C PHE A 52 4.68 -2.36 -0.78
N VAL A 53 4.29 -2.06 -2.02
CA VAL A 53 3.63 -0.79 -2.37
C VAL A 53 2.17 -1.06 -2.68
N MET A 54 1.27 -0.38 -1.98
CA MET A 54 -0.16 -0.39 -2.31
C MET A 54 -0.40 0.40 -3.60
N GLU A 55 -1.30 -0.08 -4.47
CA GLU A 55 -1.53 0.54 -5.77
C GLU A 55 -2.07 1.98 -5.68
N GLY A 56 -2.79 2.32 -4.62
CA GLY A 56 -3.33 3.67 -4.39
C GLY A 56 -4.52 4.00 -5.27
N ARG A 57 -5.57 3.14 -5.25
CA ARG A 57 -6.85 3.44 -5.92
C ARG A 57 -7.51 4.66 -5.29
N PRO A 58 -8.22 5.49 -6.06
CA PRO A 58 -8.49 5.36 -7.50
C PRO A 58 -7.42 5.97 -8.41
N SER A 59 -6.48 6.79 -7.91
CA SER A 59 -5.53 7.56 -8.74
C SER A 59 -4.38 6.73 -9.30
N LEU A 60 -4.01 5.63 -8.65
CA LEU A 60 -2.85 4.76 -8.94
C LEU A 60 -1.50 5.51 -8.86
N GLU A 61 -1.45 6.67 -8.23
CA GLU A 61 -0.23 7.48 -8.13
C GLU A 61 0.86 6.78 -7.31
N SER A 62 0.48 6.05 -6.27
CA SER A 62 1.40 5.27 -5.44
C SER A 62 2.10 4.20 -6.28
N ALA A 63 1.34 3.39 -7.04
CA ALA A 63 1.90 2.40 -7.93
C ALA A 63 2.86 2.99 -8.96
N GLN A 64 2.49 4.11 -9.59
CA GLN A 64 3.27 4.68 -10.68
C GLN A 64 4.50 5.44 -10.19
N THR A 65 4.35 6.29 -9.17
CA THR A 65 5.40 7.22 -8.75
C THR A 65 6.34 6.57 -7.73
N THR A 66 5.81 5.98 -6.67
CA THR A 66 6.62 5.36 -5.63
C THR A 66 7.41 4.16 -6.15
N CYS A 67 6.78 3.28 -6.95
CA CYS A 67 7.51 2.17 -7.55
C CYS A 67 8.62 2.64 -8.51
N ARG A 68 8.36 3.68 -9.32
CA ARG A 68 9.38 4.24 -10.21
C ARG A 68 10.56 4.81 -9.44
N GLU A 69 10.30 5.48 -8.34
CA GLU A 69 11.34 6.08 -7.50
C GLU A 69 12.21 5.02 -6.80
N LEU A 70 11.61 3.93 -6.33
CA LEU A 70 12.33 2.78 -5.78
C LEU A 70 13.19 2.09 -6.85
N LEU A 71 12.65 1.87 -8.05
CA LEU A 71 13.39 1.27 -9.16
C LEU A 71 14.59 2.11 -9.59
N ARG A 72 14.51 3.45 -9.55
CA ARG A 72 15.66 4.34 -9.81
C ARG A 72 16.80 4.14 -8.82
N ARG A 73 16.48 3.70 -7.60
CA ARG A 73 17.43 3.34 -6.54
C ARG A 73 17.84 1.87 -6.56
N GLN A 74 17.50 1.14 -7.64
CA GLN A 74 17.77 -0.29 -7.79
C GLN A 74 17.08 -1.17 -6.73
N ILE A 75 16.01 -0.67 -6.12
CA ILE A 75 15.17 -1.40 -5.17
C ILE A 75 13.97 -1.91 -5.95
N LYS A 76 13.71 -3.22 -5.90
CA LYS A 76 12.54 -3.85 -6.53
C LYS A 76 11.41 -3.94 -5.51
N PRO A 77 10.35 -3.12 -5.61
CA PRO A 77 9.19 -3.28 -4.74
C PRO A 77 8.25 -4.38 -5.25
N THR A 78 7.46 -4.94 -4.36
CA THR A 78 6.30 -5.76 -4.69
C THR A 78 5.05 -4.88 -4.72
N LEU A 79 4.35 -4.81 -5.85
CA LEU A 79 3.09 -4.08 -5.96
C LEU A 79 1.92 -4.96 -5.52
N ILE A 80 1.02 -4.41 -4.72
CA ILE A 80 -0.20 -5.08 -4.29
C ILE A 80 -1.44 -4.21 -4.53
N ALA A 81 -2.60 -4.85 -4.72
CA ALA A 81 -3.87 -4.14 -4.66
C ALA A 81 -4.17 -3.69 -3.22
N ASP A 82 -4.83 -2.55 -3.06
CA ASP A 82 -5.04 -1.93 -1.73
C ASP A 82 -5.74 -2.86 -0.73
N ASN A 83 -6.69 -3.66 -1.18
CA ASN A 83 -7.41 -4.62 -0.34
C ASN A 83 -6.57 -5.82 0.11
N MET A 84 -5.41 -6.06 -0.50
CA MET A 84 -4.50 -7.14 -0.09
C MET A 84 -3.75 -6.80 1.21
N ALA A 85 -3.73 -5.55 1.64
CA ALA A 85 -3.11 -5.16 2.91
C ALA A 85 -3.64 -6.00 4.08
N GLY A 86 -4.97 -6.25 4.15
CA GLY A 86 -5.58 -7.09 5.18
C GLY A 86 -5.00 -8.51 5.25
N PHE A 87 -4.74 -9.12 4.08
CA PHE A 87 -4.11 -10.43 3.99
C PHE A 87 -2.67 -10.42 4.56
N LEU A 88 -1.88 -9.39 4.25
CA LEU A 88 -0.51 -9.27 4.76
C LEU A 88 -0.48 -9.18 6.29
N PHE A 89 -1.38 -8.40 6.89
CA PHE A 89 -1.52 -8.30 8.34
C PHE A 89 -1.97 -9.64 8.96
N TYR A 90 -2.98 -10.29 8.39
CA TYR A 90 -3.46 -11.60 8.85
C TYR A 90 -2.35 -12.66 8.86
N ARG A 91 -1.47 -12.65 7.87
CA ARG A 91 -0.32 -13.56 7.76
C ARG A 91 0.88 -13.13 8.61
N ASN A 92 0.81 -12.02 9.36
CA ASN A 92 1.90 -11.45 10.16
C ASN A 92 3.17 -11.18 9.33
N LEU A 93 3.02 -10.68 8.11
CA LEU A 93 4.13 -10.36 7.22
C LEU A 93 4.65 -8.94 7.46
N VAL A 94 3.77 -8.01 7.87
CA VAL A 94 4.08 -6.59 7.98
C VAL A 94 4.90 -6.33 9.24
N LYS A 95 6.09 -5.73 9.05
CA LYS A 95 6.99 -5.25 10.10
C LYS A 95 6.64 -3.83 10.53
N GLU A 96 6.39 -2.97 9.54
CA GLU A 96 6.05 -1.57 9.74
C GLU A 96 5.28 -1.01 8.54
N VAL A 97 4.56 0.08 8.76
CA VAL A 97 3.79 0.78 7.73
C VAL A 97 4.36 2.17 7.54
N TRP A 98 4.54 2.58 6.29
CA TRP A 98 4.88 3.95 5.91
C TRP A 98 3.75 4.56 5.09
N LEU A 99 3.22 5.69 5.55
CA LEU A 99 2.15 6.43 4.89
C LEU A 99 2.66 7.83 4.51
N ALA A 100 2.38 8.25 3.29
CA ALA A 100 2.69 9.62 2.88
C ALA A 100 1.64 10.59 3.44
N TYR A 101 2.07 11.71 4.03
CA TYR A 101 1.16 12.76 4.49
C TYR A 101 1.40 14.07 3.73
N GLN A 102 0.34 14.81 3.44
CA GLN A 102 0.43 16.15 2.84
C GLN A 102 0.18 17.28 3.84
N ALA A 103 -0.42 16.98 4.97
CA ALA A 103 -0.61 17.93 6.07
C ALA A 103 -0.65 17.19 7.41
N VAL A 104 -0.24 17.87 8.48
CA VAL A 104 -0.33 17.42 9.87
C VAL A 104 -1.01 18.50 10.68
N ASP A 105 -2.03 18.13 11.48
CA ASP A 105 -2.76 19.04 12.36
C ASP A 105 -3.17 18.30 13.63
N GLU A 106 -3.86 18.98 14.55
CA GLU A 106 -4.33 18.48 15.85
C GLU A 106 -4.96 17.07 15.75
N PRO A 107 -5.89 16.76 14.81
CA PRO A 107 -6.52 15.46 14.74
C PRO A 107 -5.60 14.34 14.24
N GLY A 108 -4.52 14.64 13.51
CA GLY A 108 -3.64 13.63 12.95
C GLY A 108 -2.90 14.06 11.68
N ALA A 109 -2.82 13.17 10.70
CA ALA A 109 -2.17 13.41 9.42
C ALA A 109 -3.14 13.23 8.25
N LEU A 110 -3.10 14.12 7.27
CA LEU A 110 -3.88 14.01 6.03
C LEU A 110 -3.12 13.12 5.06
N CYS A 111 -3.60 11.92 4.88
CA CYS A 111 -2.97 10.84 4.12
C CYS A 111 -3.83 10.41 2.93
N PRO A 112 -3.31 9.63 1.96
CA PRO A 112 -4.11 9.03 0.90
C PRO A 112 -5.25 8.19 1.45
N ILE A 113 -6.36 8.16 0.71
CA ILE A 113 -7.52 7.32 1.05
C ILE A 113 -7.09 5.84 1.19
N GLY A 114 -7.59 5.14 2.19
CA GLY A 114 -7.16 3.78 2.56
C GLY A 114 -6.17 3.76 3.75
N SER A 115 -5.56 4.90 4.10
CA SER A 115 -4.63 5.00 5.23
C SER A 115 -5.28 4.69 6.58
N LEU A 116 -6.56 5.06 6.76
CA LEU A 116 -7.29 4.76 7.99
C LEU A 116 -7.49 3.26 8.19
N ILE A 117 -7.84 2.53 7.13
CA ILE A 117 -7.98 1.07 7.17
C ILE A 117 -6.66 0.43 7.57
N VAL A 118 -5.57 0.84 6.93
CA VAL A 118 -4.22 0.33 7.22
C VAL A 118 -3.82 0.66 8.66
N GLY A 119 -4.07 1.88 9.14
CA GLY A 119 -3.80 2.28 10.52
C GLY A 119 -4.56 1.47 11.56
N VAL A 120 -5.83 1.15 11.30
CA VAL A 120 -6.65 0.28 12.16
C VAL A 120 -6.07 -1.14 12.20
N LEU A 121 -5.71 -1.71 11.05
CA LEU A 121 -5.09 -3.03 10.96
C LEU A 121 -3.74 -3.06 11.66
N ALA A 122 -2.88 -2.06 11.44
CA ALA A 122 -1.59 -1.94 12.08
C ALA A 122 -1.72 -1.93 13.61
N LYS A 123 -2.65 -1.12 14.14
CA LYS A 123 -2.92 -1.09 15.59
C LYS A 123 -3.42 -2.44 16.11
N ARG A 124 -4.31 -3.12 15.39
CA ARG A 124 -4.82 -4.45 15.77
C ARG A 124 -3.71 -5.51 15.85
N HIS A 125 -2.70 -5.39 14.99
CA HIS A 125 -1.59 -6.33 14.89
C HIS A 125 -0.31 -5.86 15.60
N ASN A 126 -0.36 -4.74 16.35
CA ASN A 126 0.78 -4.13 17.04
C ASN A 126 1.94 -3.77 16.09
N VAL A 127 1.62 -3.36 14.87
CA VAL A 127 2.59 -2.92 13.86
C VAL A 127 2.74 -1.40 13.92
N PRO A 128 3.97 -0.85 13.97
CA PRO A 128 4.18 0.59 14.00
C PRO A 128 3.81 1.24 12.66
N VAL A 129 3.25 2.46 12.76
CA VAL A 129 2.88 3.31 11.62
C VAL A 129 3.72 4.58 11.66
N TYR A 130 4.53 4.78 10.63
CA TYR A 130 5.31 5.98 10.42
C TYR A 130 4.69 6.81 9.30
N VAL A 131 4.52 8.11 9.51
CA VAL A 131 4.05 9.00 8.47
C VAL A 131 5.18 9.90 7.99
N TYR A 132 5.35 10.04 6.69
CA TYR A 132 6.41 10.77 6.01
C TYR A 132 5.85 11.83 5.08
N PRO A 133 6.60 12.90 4.78
CA PRO A 133 6.15 13.92 3.84
C PRO A 133 5.83 13.35 2.46
N ALA A 134 4.72 13.79 1.89
CA ALA A 134 4.38 13.51 0.49
C ALA A 134 5.18 14.42 -0.44
N SER A 135 5.53 13.93 -1.64
CA SER A 135 6.25 14.72 -2.65
C SER A 135 5.41 15.86 -3.24
N LYS A 136 4.11 15.76 -3.14
CA LYS A 136 3.15 16.76 -3.62
C LYS A 136 1.82 16.65 -2.87
N GLU A 137 1.07 17.73 -2.86
CA GLU A 137 -0.30 17.72 -2.39
C GLU A 137 -1.22 17.05 -3.44
N SER A 138 -2.04 16.13 -2.98
CA SER A 138 -3.11 15.53 -3.79
C SER A 138 -4.38 16.39 -3.68
N ARG A 139 -5.19 16.38 -4.72
CA ARG A 139 -6.53 16.96 -4.65
C ARG A 139 -7.36 16.22 -3.59
N LEU A 140 -8.30 16.90 -2.95
CA LEU A 140 -9.17 16.27 -1.95
C LEU A 140 -10.12 15.24 -2.56
N MET A 141 -10.58 15.51 -3.79
CA MET A 141 -11.54 14.66 -4.51
C MET A 141 -11.05 14.36 -5.92
N GLY A 142 -11.25 13.14 -6.36
CA GLY A 142 -11.07 12.67 -7.73
C GLY A 142 -12.32 12.87 -8.59
N GLY A 143 -12.18 12.57 -9.87
CA GLY A 143 -13.30 12.55 -10.81
C GLY A 143 -14.04 11.20 -10.79
N GLN A 144 -15.32 11.20 -11.14
CA GLN A 144 -16.11 9.95 -11.21
C GLN A 144 -15.51 8.91 -12.18
N LYS A 145 -14.82 9.37 -13.23
CA LYS A 145 -14.11 8.48 -14.17
C LYS A 145 -13.04 7.62 -13.50
N ASP A 146 -12.42 8.14 -12.44
CA ASP A 146 -11.32 7.45 -11.75
C ASP A 146 -11.80 6.16 -11.06
N ILE A 147 -13.08 6.09 -10.67
CA ILE A 147 -13.65 4.89 -10.06
C ILE A 147 -14.46 4.04 -11.03
N PHE A 148 -15.06 4.64 -12.07
CA PHE A 148 -15.89 3.92 -13.02
C PHE A 148 -15.11 3.15 -14.06
N TYR A 149 -13.82 3.42 -14.23
CA TYR A 149 -12.98 2.74 -15.20
C TYR A 149 -11.74 2.14 -14.53
N PHE A 150 -11.38 0.95 -14.97
CA PHE A 150 -10.14 0.29 -14.62
C PHE A 150 -9.54 -0.34 -15.86
N LYS A 151 -8.30 0.04 -16.20
CA LYS A 151 -7.62 -0.39 -17.44
C LYS A 151 -8.48 -0.18 -18.71
N GLY A 152 -9.19 0.95 -18.78
CA GLY A 152 -10.10 1.25 -19.90
C GLY A 152 -11.43 0.51 -19.89
N ILE A 153 -11.61 -0.45 -18.98
CA ILE A 153 -12.86 -1.20 -18.83
C ILE A 153 -13.79 -0.45 -17.88
N LYS A 154 -15.01 -0.26 -18.28
CA LYS A 154 -16.06 0.27 -17.41
C LYS A 154 -16.46 -0.79 -16.38
N VAL A 155 -16.20 -0.53 -15.10
CA VAL A 155 -16.42 -1.51 -14.01
C VAL A 155 -17.78 -1.39 -13.34
N ALA A 156 -18.58 -0.40 -13.75
CA ALA A 156 -19.87 -0.14 -13.12
C ALA A 156 -20.97 0.10 -14.16
N PRO A 157 -22.26 -0.25 -13.88
CA PRO A 157 -23.37 0.06 -14.75
C PRO A 157 -23.53 1.56 -15.04
N GLN A 158 -24.44 1.92 -15.96
CA GLN A 158 -24.84 3.31 -16.17
C GLN A 158 -25.73 3.80 -15.02
N ASN A 159 -25.83 5.13 -14.88
CA ASN A 159 -26.75 5.80 -13.97
C ASN A 159 -26.52 5.56 -12.47
N ILE A 160 -25.29 5.26 -12.05
CA ILE A 160 -24.88 5.26 -10.65
C ILE A 160 -23.98 6.46 -10.34
N LYS A 161 -23.95 6.86 -9.07
CA LYS A 161 -23.08 7.93 -8.58
C LYS A 161 -21.76 7.35 -8.11
N GLY A 162 -20.64 8.05 -8.37
CA GLY A 162 -19.31 7.75 -7.79
C GLY A 162 -18.99 8.76 -6.70
N TYR A 163 -18.44 8.28 -5.59
CA TYR A 163 -17.83 9.09 -4.54
C TYR A 163 -16.35 8.76 -4.47
N VAL A 164 -15.49 9.76 -4.66
CA VAL A 164 -14.08 9.54 -4.97
C VAL A 164 -13.18 10.45 -4.10
N PRO A 165 -13.16 10.27 -2.77
CA PRO A 165 -12.15 10.94 -1.95
C PRO A 165 -10.76 10.40 -2.31
N LEU A 166 -9.76 11.29 -2.35
CA LEU A 166 -8.36 10.92 -2.61
C LEU A 166 -7.52 10.94 -1.34
N VAL A 167 -7.99 11.64 -0.32
CA VAL A 167 -7.31 11.78 0.97
C VAL A 167 -8.29 11.65 2.12
N GLU A 168 -7.77 11.29 3.28
CA GLU A 168 -8.49 11.18 4.54
C GLU A 168 -7.60 11.53 5.73
N TRP A 169 -8.19 11.95 6.84
CA TRP A 169 -7.47 12.16 8.09
C TRP A 169 -7.20 10.83 8.78
N LEU A 170 -5.92 10.52 9.00
CA LEU A 170 -5.48 9.43 9.87
C LEU A 170 -5.33 9.97 11.31
N PRO A 171 -6.17 9.56 12.27
CA PRO A 171 -6.10 10.04 13.64
C PRO A 171 -4.77 9.69 14.34
N LYS A 172 -4.26 10.59 15.19
CA LYS A 172 -3.00 10.42 15.95
C LYS A 172 -2.90 9.06 16.66
N LYS A 173 -4.01 8.52 17.17
CA LYS A 173 -4.04 7.23 17.88
C LYS A 173 -3.59 6.03 17.03
N TYR A 174 -3.50 6.18 15.71
CA TYR A 174 -3.02 5.17 14.76
C TYR A 174 -1.61 5.47 14.24
N ILE A 175 -1.00 6.58 14.63
CA ILE A 175 0.33 7.00 14.22
C ILE A 175 1.30 6.72 15.35
N THR A 176 2.38 6.01 15.06
CA THR A 176 3.49 5.79 16.00
C THR A 176 4.39 7.01 16.04
N GLU A 177 4.74 7.55 14.86
CA GLU A 177 5.65 8.69 14.75
C GLU A 177 5.38 9.46 13.46
N ILE A 178 5.47 10.80 13.55
CA ILE A 178 5.44 11.71 12.40
C ILE A 178 6.90 12.07 12.12
N ARG A 179 7.41 11.62 10.97
CA ARG A 179 8.77 11.90 10.53
C ARG A 179 8.79 13.10 9.61
N LYS A 180 9.77 13.97 9.81
CA LYS A 180 10.06 15.09 8.93
C LYS A 180 11.19 14.69 8.00
N SER A 181 11.20 15.24 6.78
CA SER A 181 12.32 15.12 5.84
C SER A 181 13.59 15.77 6.38
#